data_4e62fb8f3d52c3367745a96d32985314
#
_entry.id   4e62fb8f3d52c3367745a96d32985314
#
_cell.length_a   1.000
_cell.length_b   1.000
_cell.length_c   1.000
_cell.angle_alpha   90.00
_cell.angle_beta   90.00
_cell.angle_gamma   90.00
#
_symmetry.space_group_name_H-M   'P 1'
#
loop_
_entity.id
_entity.type
_entity.pdbx_description
1 polymer ?
#
loop_
_entity_poly.entity_id
_entity_poly.type
_entity_poly.pdbx_seq_one_letter_code
_entity_poly.pdbx_strand_id
1 'polypeptide(L)'
;MSEENKAKKENKQKKEDIEEIVRVLSTDLKGKLMIKNSLRNIKGVSFTTSKIIYKKARVDPDKITGKLTKDERASIEKVVKNPEKFNIPDYILNLRKNPKTGKDEHLTGANLQIETRKRIGDMKKLGSYIGIRHRNGLPVRGQRTKSSFRKSKTVGVSKRKLAKK
;
A
#
# COMPACT_ATOMS: atom_id res chain seq x y z
N MET A 1 24.15 -42.03 10.30
CA MET A 1 23.74 -40.63 9.96
C MET A 1 22.32 -40.46 10.47
N SER A 2 22.15 -39.75 11.57
CA SER A 2 20.91 -39.70 12.37
C SER A 2 19.75 -39.02 11.59
N GLU A 3 18.55 -39.50 11.84
CA GLU A 3 17.27 -38.95 11.26
C GLU A 3 17.13 -37.45 11.46
N GLU A 4 17.70 -36.89 12.53
CA GLU A 4 17.77 -35.44 12.77
C GLU A 4 18.54 -34.67 11.70
N ASN A 5 19.55 -35.25 11.07
CA ASN A 5 20.30 -34.61 9.99
C ASN A 5 19.54 -34.62 8.65
N LYS A 6 18.66 -35.60 8.44
CA LYS A 6 17.74 -35.64 7.29
C LYS A 6 16.63 -34.60 7.45
N ALA A 7 16.02 -34.53 8.62
CA ALA A 7 14.98 -33.54 8.92
C ALA A 7 15.51 -32.09 8.86
N LYS A 8 16.75 -31.86 9.30
CA LYS A 8 17.39 -30.52 9.16
C LYS A 8 17.73 -30.16 7.71
N LYS A 9 18.13 -31.15 6.88
CA LYS A 9 18.37 -30.95 5.44
C LYS A 9 17.08 -30.70 4.68
N GLU A 10 16.00 -31.45 4.95
CA GLU A 10 14.68 -31.22 4.34
C GLU A 10 14.07 -29.87 4.74
N ASN A 11 14.24 -29.46 6.01
CA ASN A 11 13.81 -28.13 6.45
C ASN A 11 14.66 -26.99 5.85
N LYS A 12 15.93 -27.24 5.53
CA LYS A 12 16.79 -26.29 4.86
C LYS A 12 16.44 -26.17 3.38
N GLN A 13 16.19 -27.27 2.69
CA GLN A 13 15.73 -27.30 1.29
C GLN A 13 14.34 -26.66 1.14
N LYS A 14 13.38 -26.92 2.06
CA LYS A 14 12.09 -26.23 2.06
C LYS A 14 12.16 -24.72 2.33
N LYS A 15 13.28 -24.21 2.87
CA LYS A 15 13.53 -22.76 3.03
C LYS A 15 14.15 -22.12 1.80
N GLU A 16 14.86 -22.90 0.97
CA GLU A 16 15.54 -22.40 -0.24
C GLU A 16 14.58 -22.11 -1.40
N ASP A 17 13.39 -22.74 -1.42
CA ASP A 17 12.39 -22.57 -2.46
C ASP A 17 11.40 -21.36 -2.21
N ILE A 18 11.64 -20.57 -1.18
CA ILE A 18 10.77 -19.43 -0.87
C ILE A 18 11.40 -18.15 -1.40
N GLU A 19 10.82 -17.56 -2.43
CA GLU A 19 11.22 -16.22 -2.87
C GLU A 19 11.14 -15.23 -1.70
N GLU A 20 12.23 -14.56 -1.37
CA GLU A 20 12.25 -13.59 -0.27
C GLU A 20 11.39 -12.35 -0.57
N ILE A 21 11.34 -11.93 -1.81
CA ILE A 21 10.59 -10.77 -2.30
C ILE A 21 9.76 -11.18 -3.51
N VAL A 22 8.47 -10.93 -3.43
CA VAL A 22 7.51 -11.19 -4.52
C VAL A 22 6.90 -9.87 -4.97
N ARG A 23 6.98 -9.56 -6.25
CA ARG A 23 6.38 -8.35 -6.80
C ARG A 23 4.95 -8.60 -7.25
N VAL A 24 4.01 -7.82 -6.69
CA VAL A 24 2.59 -7.84 -7.04
C VAL A 24 2.08 -6.40 -7.09
N LEU A 25 1.31 -6.04 -8.12
CA LEU A 25 0.75 -4.69 -8.31
C LEU A 25 1.80 -3.57 -8.19
N SER A 26 2.98 -3.79 -8.79
CA SER A 26 4.12 -2.85 -8.71
C SER A 26 4.61 -2.54 -7.29
N THR A 27 4.33 -3.44 -6.33
CA THR A 27 4.77 -3.33 -4.93
C THR A 27 5.52 -4.61 -4.56
N ASP A 28 6.63 -4.44 -3.86
CA ASP A 28 7.45 -5.55 -3.40
C ASP A 28 6.91 -6.05 -2.05
N LEU A 29 6.52 -7.32 -2.03
CA LEU A 29 5.94 -7.99 -0.88
C LEU A 29 6.96 -8.92 -0.24
N LYS A 30 6.96 -8.98 1.09
CA LYS A 30 7.82 -9.91 1.83
C LYS A 30 7.34 -11.35 1.64
N GLY A 31 8.18 -12.21 1.07
CA GLY A 31 7.86 -13.60 0.77
C GLY A 31 7.54 -14.46 1.99
N LYS A 32 8.09 -14.13 3.15
CA LYS A 32 7.88 -14.87 4.42
C LYS A 32 6.49 -14.68 5.03
N LEU A 33 5.71 -13.69 4.57
CA LEU A 33 4.38 -13.40 5.09
C LEU A 33 3.31 -14.22 4.40
N MET A 34 2.23 -14.53 5.12
CA MET A 34 1.01 -15.10 4.53
C MET A 34 0.34 -14.09 3.61
N ILE A 35 -0.32 -14.54 2.54
CA ILE A 35 -0.97 -13.68 1.54
C ILE A 35 -1.95 -12.70 2.18
N LYS A 36 -2.79 -13.14 3.12
CA LYS A 36 -3.74 -12.30 3.84
C LYS A 36 -3.11 -11.07 4.50
N ASN A 37 -1.86 -11.19 4.97
CA ASN A 37 -1.11 -10.11 5.61
C ASN A 37 -0.25 -9.35 4.61
N SER A 38 0.32 -10.03 3.64
CA SER A 38 1.21 -9.47 2.65
C SER A 38 0.50 -8.47 1.74
N LEU A 39 -0.71 -8.78 1.27
CA LEU A 39 -1.51 -7.90 0.42
C LEU A 39 -1.82 -6.55 1.08
N ARG A 40 -1.91 -6.49 2.41
CA ARG A 40 -2.13 -5.25 3.17
C ARG A 40 -0.97 -4.25 3.11
N ASN A 41 0.22 -4.71 2.74
CA ASN A 41 1.37 -3.82 2.54
C ASN A 41 1.25 -3.00 1.24
N ILE A 42 0.33 -3.38 0.35
CA ILE A 42 0.03 -2.61 -0.86
C ILE A 42 -0.80 -1.39 -0.47
N LYS A 43 -0.34 -0.20 -0.79
CA LYS A 43 -1.11 1.02 -0.55
C LYS A 43 -2.44 0.97 -1.30
N GLY A 44 -3.53 1.23 -0.60
CA GLY A 44 -4.88 1.13 -1.13
C GLY A 44 -5.58 -0.21 -0.84
N VAL A 45 -4.87 -1.20 -0.32
CA VAL A 45 -5.46 -2.48 0.09
C VAL A 45 -5.59 -2.53 1.60
N SER A 46 -6.83 -2.57 2.09
CA SER A 46 -7.18 -2.73 3.51
C SER A 46 -7.39 -4.21 3.85
N PHE A 47 -7.73 -4.47 5.10
CA PHE A 47 -8.05 -5.82 5.58
C PHE A 47 -9.23 -6.44 4.80
N THR A 48 -10.32 -5.67 4.64
CA THR A 48 -11.53 -6.12 3.92
C THR A 48 -11.24 -6.34 2.45
N THR A 49 -10.54 -5.40 1.81
CA THR A 49 -10.18 -5.51 0.39
C THR A 49 -9.26 -6.70 0.14
N SER A 50 -8.26 -6.93 1.00
CA SER A 50 -7.41 -8.13 0.93
C SER A 50 -8.23 -9.41 0.97
N LYS A 51 -9.21 -9.50 1.90
CA LYS A 51 -10.11 -10.65 2.03
C LYS A 51 -10.89 -10.93 0.74
N ILE A 52 -11.37 -9.91 0.09
CA ILE A 52 -12.11 -10.03 -1.17
C ILE A 52 -11.17 -10.45 -2.30
N ILE A 53 -9.99 -9.85 -2.39
CA ILE A 53 -9.02 -10.14 -3.44
C ILE A 53 -8.64 -11.62 -3.44
N TYR A 54 -8.16 -12.18 -2.32
CA TYR A 54 -7.73 -13.56 -2.31
C TYR A 54 -8.89 -14.55 -2.51
N LYS A 55 -10.11 -14.24 -2.01
CA LYS A 55 -11.31 -15.06 -2.27
C LYS A 55 -11.69 -15.08 -3.75
N LYS A 56 -11.73 -13.91 -4.41
CA LYS A 56 -12.06 -13.78 -5.83
C LYS A 56 -10.97 -14.33 -6.74
N ALA A 57 -9.71 -14.22 -6.35
CA ALA A 57 -8.58 -14.84 -7.04
C ALA A 57 -8.46 -16.35 -6.81
N ARG A 58 -9.28 -16.94 -5.91
CA ARG A 58 -9.25 -18.36 -5.51
C ARG A 58 -7.88 -18.80 -5.01
N VAL A 59 -7.23 -17.96 -4.22
CA VAL A 59 -5.92 -18.22 -3.63
C VAL A 59 -6.09 -18.49 -2.13
N ASP A 60 -5.35 -19.46 -1.60
CA ASP A 60 -5.39 -19.80 -0.19
C ASP A 60 -4.81 -18.63 0.66
N PRO A 61 -5.57 -18.09 1.65
CA PRO A 61 -5.17 -16.98 2.49
C PRO A 61 -3.94 -17.29 3.36
N ASP A 62 -3.74 -18.54 3.74
CA ASP A 62 -2.67 -18.97 4.65
C ASP A 62 -1.39 -19.36 3.90
N LYS A 63 -1.45 -19.43 2.57
CA LYS A 63 -0.29 -19.68 1.73
C LYS A 63 0.76 -18.57 1.91
N ILE A 64 2.01 -18.98 1.98
CA ILE A 64 3.16 -18.07 2.06
C ILE A 64 3.33 -17.34 0.72
N THR A 65 3.50 -16.03 0.75
CA THR A 65 3.61 -15.18 -0.45
C THR A 65 4.74 -15.62 -1.39
N GLY A 66 5.88 -16.07 -0.85
CA GLY A 66 7.02 -16.57 -1.63
C GLY A 66 6.76 -17.85 -2.41
N LYS A 67 5.68 -18.58 -2.10
CA LYS A 67 5.27 -19.79 -2.80
C LYS A 67 4.17 -19.56 -3.84
N LEU A 68 3.83 -18.29 -4.13
CA LEU A 68 2.84 -17.94 -5.14
C LEU A 68 3.33 -18.30 -6.54
N THR A 69 2.51 -19.01 -7.29
CA THR A 69 2.74 -19.27 -8.72
C THR A 69 2.55 -17.98 -9.54
N LYS A 70 3.13 -17.95 -10.73
CA LYS A 70 2.96 -16.82 -11.66
C LYS A 70 1.48 -16.60 -12.01
N ASP A 71 0.70 -17.68 -12.17
CA ASP A 71 -0.71 -17.63 -12.51
C ASP A 71 -1.56 -17.07 -11.36
N GLU A 72 -1.24 -17.44 -10.11
CA GLU A 72 -1.89 -16.88 -8.93
C GLU A 72 -1.62 -15.38 -8.79
N ARG A 73 -0.37 -14.95 -9.02
CA ARG A 73 0.00 -13.52 -9.04
C ARG A 73 -0.79 -12.75 -10.11
N ALA A 74 -0.85 -13.29 -11.33
CA ALA A 74 -1.61 -12.69 -12.41
C ALA A 74 -3.12 -12.64 -12.09
N SER A 75 -3.67 -13.65 -11.43
CA SER A 75 -5.06 -13.68 -11.00
C SER A 75 -5.37 -12.61 -9.97
N ILE A 76 -4.49 -12.42 -8.97
CA ILE A 76 -4.60 -11.33 -7.98
C ILE A 76 -4.59 -9.96 -8.69
N GLU A 77 -3.67 -9.76 -9.63
CA GLU A 77 -3.60 -8.49 -10.37
C GLU A 77 -4.85 -8.24 -11.22
N LYS A 78 -5.39 -9.26 -11.87
CA LYS A 78 -6.63 -9.16 -12.67
C LYS A 78 -7.81 -8.73 -11.82
N VAL A 79 -7.96 -9.29 -10.62
CA VAL A 79 -9.04 -8.95 -9.67
C VAL A 79 -8.96 -7.48 -9.25
N VAL A 80 -7.76 -6.99 -8.95
CA VAL A 80 -7.58 -5.60 -8.50
C VAL A 80 -7.77 -4.60 -9.64
N LYS A 81 -7.28 -4.93 -10.85
CA LYS A 81 -7.41 -4.05 -12.03
C LYS A 81 -8.84 -3.94 -12.56
N ASN A 82 -9.64 -4.98 -12.39
CA ASN A 82 -10.99 -5.05 -12.96
C ASN A 82 -12.02 -5.45 -11.89
N PRO A 83 -12.30 -4.62 -10.90
CA PRO A 83 -13.21 -4.95 -9.79
C PRO A 83 -14.64 -5.27 -10.28
N GLU A 84 -15.10 -4.58 -11.32
CA GLU A 84 -16.44 -4.78 -11.92
C GLU A 84 -16.65 -6.22 -12.42
N LYS A 85 -15.64 -6.79 -13.12
CA LYS A 85 -15.72 -8.16 -13.67
C LYS A 85 -15.83 -9.25 -12.61
N PHE A 86 -15.38 -8.95 -11.39
CA PHE A 86 -15.40 -9.87 -10.26
C PHE A 86 -16.54 -9.59 -9.28
N ASN A 87 -17.52 -8.77 -9.67
CA ASN A 87 -18.66 -8.38 -8.82
C ASN A 87 -18.19 -7.91 -7.43
N ILE A 88 -17.25 -6.98 -7.39
CA ILE A 88 -16.83 -6.33 -6.16
C ILE A 88 -17.76 -5.13 -5.95
N PRO A 89 -18.42 -5.03 -4.79
CA PRO A 89 -19.35 -3.93 -4.53
C PRO A 89 -18.66 -2.56 -4.55
N ASP A 90 -19.31 -1.55 -5.14
CA ASP A 90 -18.75 -0.20 -5.37
C ASP A 90 -18.38 0.52 -4.07
N TYR A 91 -19.08 0.22 -2.97
CA TYR A 91 -18.79 0.84 -1.66
C TYR A 91 -17.43 0.45 -1.08
N ILE A 92 -16.78 -0.62 -1.61
CA ILE A 92 -15.45 -1.05 -1.19
C ILE A 92 -14.36 -0.34 -1.97
N LEU A 93 -14.68 0.21 -3.15
CA LEU A 93 -13.74 0.88 -4.01
C LEU A 93 -13.29 2.21 -3.38
N ASN A 94 -12.01 2.53 -3.55
CA ASN A 94 -11.43 3.75 -2.96
C ASN A 94 -11.61 4.99 -3.84
N LEU A 95 -11.98 4.84 -5.10
CA LEU A 95 -12.25 5.91 -6.03
C LEU A 95 -13.60 5.67 -6.71
N ARG A 96 -14.65 6.25 -6.14
CA ARG A 96 -15.99 6.21 -6.72
C ARG A 96 -16.25 7.46 -7.52
N LYS A 97 -16.96 7.31 -8.65
CA LYS A 97 -17.36 8.39 -9.55
C LYS A 97 -16.19 9.32 -9.88
N ASN A 98 -15.17 8.75 -10.51
CA ASN A 98 -14.00 9.52 -10.93
C ASN A 98 -14.48 10.74 -11.74
N PRO A 99 -14.18 11.99 -11.33
CA PRO A 99 -14.71 13.19 -12.00
C PRO A 99 -14.27 13.32 -13.47
N LYS A 100 -13.23 12.60 -13.87
CA LYS A 100 -12.73 12.61 -15.26
C LYS A 100 -13.34 11.52 -16.14
N THR A 101 -13.55 10.33 -15.59
CA THR A 101 -14.01 9.14 -16.35
C THR A 101 -15.44 8.73 -16.02
N GLY A 102 -16.02 9.22 -14.91
CA GLY A 102 -17.31 8.80 -14.38
C GLY A 102 -17.36 7.39 -13.83
N LYS A 103 -16.27 6.63 -13.93
CA LYS A 103 -16.21 5.21 -13.53
C LYS A 103 -15.76 5.04 -12.08
N ASP A 104 -16.16 3.90 -11.53
CA ASP A 104 -15.72 3.46 -10.21
C ASP A 104 -14.45 2.61 -10.36
N GLU A 105 -13.39 3.01 -9.69
CA GLU A 105 -12.07 2.39 -9.83
C GLU A 105 -11.48 2.05 -8.45
N HIS A 106 -10.65 1.02 -8.39
CA HIS A 106 -9.85 0.71 -7.20
C HIS A 106 -8.36 0.96 -7.46
N LEU A 107 -7.86 2.05 -6.94
CA LEU A 107 -6.48 2.46 -7.13
C LEU A 107 -5.57 1.87 -6.07
N THR A 108 -4.42 1.33 -6.49
CA THR A 108 -3.43 0.71 -5.60
C THR A 108 -2.01 1.20 -5.90
N GLY A 109 -1.13 1.07 -4.91
CA GLY A 109 0.30 1.32 -5.06
C GLY A 109 0.64 2.72 -5.56
N ALA A 110 1.41 2.79 -6.62
CA ALA A 110 1.85 4.04 -7.25
C ALA A 110 0.70 4.84 -7.85
N ASN A 111 -0.27 4.17 -8.47
CA ASN A 111 -1.41 4.82 -9.12
C ASN A 111 -2.25 5.61 -8.12
N LEU A 112 -2.46 5.08 -6.91
CA LEU A 112 -3.14 5.79 -5.83
C LEU A 112 -2.39 7.07 -5.43
N GLN A 113 -1.08 7.01 -5.33
CA GLN A 113 -0.27 8.19 -4.99
C GLN A 113 -0.33 9.26 -6.09
N ILE A 114 -0.22 8.84 -7.35
CA ILE A 114 -0.26 9.74 -8.51
C ILE A 114 -1.62 10.44 -8.55
N GLU A 115 -2.72 9.70 -8.45
CA GLU A 115 -4.05 10.28 -8.52
C GLU A 115 -4.36 11.20 -7.32
N THR A 116 -3.91 10.83 -6.12
CA THR A 116 -4.01 11.71 -4.95
C THR A 116 -3.26 13.02 -5.15
N ARG A 117 -2.04 12.98 -5.71
CA ARG A 117 -1.26 14.18 -6.02
C ARG A 117 -1.93 15.04 -7.09
N LYS A 118 -2.50 14.41 -8.14
CA LYS A 118 -3.24 15.11 -9.20
C LYS A 118 -4.43 15.85 -8.61
N ARG A 119 -5.26 15.18 -7.79
CA ARG A 119 -6.42 15.80 -7.14
C ARG A 119 -6.06 16.98 -6.26
N ILE A 120 -5.02 16.86 -5.45
CA ILE A 120 -4.49 17.96 -4.65
C ILE A 120 -4.01 19.09 -5.58
N GLY A 121 -3.34 18.76 -6.67
CA GLY A 121 -2.90 19.71 -7.70
C GLY A 121 -4.07 20.48 -8.33
N ASP A 122 -5.12 19.77 -8.69
CA ASP A 122 -6.32 20.36 -9.28
C ASP A 122 -7.03 21.32 -8.28
N MET A 123 -7.15 20.92 -6.99
CA MET A 123 -7.67 21.79 -5.94
C MET A 123 -6.82 23.05 -5.74
N LYS A 124 -5.49 22.94 -5.84
CA LYS A 124 -4.57 24.08 -5.75
C LYS A 124 -4.71 25.04 -6.93
N LYS A 125 -4.92 24.51 -8.14
CA LYS A 125 -5.15 25.32 -9.36
C LYS A 125 -6.47 26.06 -9.29
N LEU A 126 -7.54 25.39 -8.84
CA LEU A 126 -8.85 26.00 -8.65
C LEU A 126 -8.89 27.10 -7.57
N GLY A 127 -7.84 27.22 -6.74
CA GLY A 127 -7.81 28.20 -5.66
C GLY A 127 -8.83 27.97 -4.54
N SER A 128 -9.39 26.76 -4.42
CA SER A 128 -10.32 26.42 -3.36
C SER A 128 -9.71 26.58 -1.97
N TYR A 129 -10.50 26.78 -0.92
CA TYR A 129 -10.02 26.88 0.46
C TYR A 129 -9.10 25.71 0.82
N ILE A 130 -9.52 24.48 0.52
CA ILE A 130 -8.71 23.26 0.73
C ILE A 130 -7.41 23.32 -0.08
N GLY A 131 -7.48 23.79 -1.33
CA GLY A 131 -6.30 23.95 -2.20
C GLY A 131 -5.28 24.94 -1.67
N ILE A 132 -5.75 26.09 -1.16
CA ILE A 132 -4.88 27.09 -0.54
C ILE A 132 -4.23 26.53 0.73
N ARG A 133 -4.99 25.82 1.57
CA ARG A 133 -4.45 25.14 2.76
C ARG A 133 -3.36 24.13 2.39
N HIS A 134 -3.60 23.32 1.35
CA HIS A 134 -2.58 22.39 0.83
C HIS A 134 -1.35 23.09 0.24
N ARG A 135 -1.55 24.27 -0.41
CA ARG A 135 -0.41 25.05 -0.95
C ARG A 135 0.52 25.51 0.17
N ASN A 136 -0.05 26.00 1.26
CA ASN A 136 0.68 26.48 2.43
C ASN A 136 1.16 25.35 3.37
N GLY A 137 0.78 24.10 3.09
CA GLY A 137 1.09 22.95 3.93
C GLY A 137 0.45 23.01 5.31
N LEU A 138 -0.73 23.63 5.40
CA LEU A 138 -1.52 23.77 6.62
C LEU A 138 -2.58 22.67 6.71
N PRO A 139 -3.08 22.34 7.93
CA PRO A 139 -4.17 21.40 8.11
C PRO A 139 -5.41 21.87 7.36
N VAL A 140 -6.13 20.92 6.73
CA VAL A 140 -7.30 21.21 5.87
C VAL A 140 -8.64 20.94 6.53
N ARG A 141 -8.65 20.27 7.70
CA ARG A 141 -9.87 19.85 8.40
C ARG A 141 -10.19 20.71 9.62
N GLY A 142 -9.83 21.99 9.62
CA GLY A 142 -10.14 22.93 10.71
C GLY A 142 -9.34 22.73 12.01
N GLN A 143 -8.23 21.95 11.98
CA GLN A 143 -7.41 21.75 13.17
C GLN A 143 -6.75 23.06 13.62
N ARG A 144 -6.61 23.21 14.94
CA ARG A 144 -5.95 24.37 15.57
C ARG A 144 -4.50 24.48 15.13
N THR A 145 -4.06 25.69 14.76
CA THR A 145 -2.71 25.94 14.27
C THR A 145 -1.84 26.81 15.19
N LYS A 146 -2.40 27.36 16.28
CA LYS A 146 -1.69 28.30 17.17
C LYS A 146 -0.43 27.72 17.79
N SER A 147 -0.47 26.47 18.27
CA SER A 147 0.65 25.81 18.96
C SER A 147 1.14 24.55 18.25
N SER A 148 0.40 24.03 17.29
CA SER A 148 0.65 22.79 16.59
C SER A 148 1.14 23.06 15.14
N PHE A 149 1.74 22.04 14.52
CA PHE A 149 2.20 22.08 13.12
C PHE A 149 3.33 23.09 12.84
N ARG A 150 4.09 23.47 13.86
CA ARG A 150 5.27 24.33 13.69
C ARG A 150 6.34 23.58 12.94
N LYS A 151 6.78 24.13 11.78
CA LYS A 151 7.83 23.53 10.94
C LYS A 151 9.22 24.10 11.26
N SER A 152 9.30 25.17 12.03
CA SER A 152 10.58 25.79 12.41
C SER A 152 11.31 24.90 13.42
N LYS A 153 12.61 24.71 13.22
CA LYS A 153 13.50 24.12 14.21
C LYS A 153 13.50 25.00 15.46
N THR A 154 13.78 24.38 16.61
CA THR A 154 13.95 25.09 17.90
C THR A 154 14.83 26.33 17.71
N VAL A 155 14.32 27.48 18.13
CA VAL A 155 15.13 28.71 18.17
C VAL A 155 16.13 28.56 19.32
N GLY A 156 17.41 28.61 19.01
CA GLY A 156 18.48 28.47 19.99
C GLY A 156 19.73 27.79 19.43
N VAL A 157 20.82 27.82 20.19
CA VAL A 157 22.10 27.21 19.79
C VAL A 157 22.05 25.72 20.12
N SER A 158 22.20 24.84 19.11
CA SER A 158 22.28 23.41 19.35
C SER A 158 23.64 23.06 19.96
N LYS A 159 23.69 22.18 20.98
CA LYS A 159 24.91 21.70 21.63
C LYS A 159 25.96 21.15 20.62
N ARG A 160 25.51 20.62 19.45
CA ARG A 160 26.41 20.16 18.39
C ARG A 160 27.20 21.28 17.68
N LYS A 161 26.71 22.52 17.67
CA LYS A 161 27.46 23.66 17.11
C LYS A 161 28.52 24.20 18.07
N LEU A 162 28.29 24.02 19.38
CA LEU A 162 29.27 24.40 20.41
C LEU A 162 30.47 23.45 20.49
N ALA A 163 30.28 22.17 20.16
CA ALA A 163 31.36 21.18 20.18
C ALA A 163 32.28 21.22 18.93
N LYS A 164 32.01 22.11 17.96
CA LYS A 164 32.84 22.30 16.73
C LYS A 164 33.67 23.59 16.74
N LYS A 165 33.81 24.25 17.87
CA LYS A 165 34.78 25.27 18.13
C LYS A 165 35.83 24.69 19.08
#